data_f763060d59993835ad7c25eff7ea4df6
#
_entry.id   f763060d59993835ad7c25eff7ea4df6
#
_cell.length_a   1.000
_cell.length_b   1.000
_cell.length_c   1.000
_cell.angle_alpha   90.00
_cell.angle_beta   90.00
_cell.angle_gamma   90.00
#
_symmetry.space_group_name_H-M   'P 1'
#
loop_
_entity.id
_entity.type
_entity.pdbx_description
1 polymer ?
#
loop_
_entity_poly.entity_id
_entity_poly.type
_entity_poly.pdbx_seq_one_letter_code
_entity_poly.pdbx_strand_id
1 'polypeptide(L)'
;MSTKNVNNIKAIYLLATTQEKIDGAKWYSSANEIAMNLAVEYGLTLQTTAGVIAALSPRNKWSRNVIDAENLIETFARDPESAVNIKVCTFNKNKEKALNILKADQDFYTENVRDILKGPKLIEFFNCILHVEDVCIDGHAYCIWNGYRTSLKDVPSIGVKLRREI
;
A
#
# COMPACT_ATOMS: atom_id res chain seq x y z
N MET A 1 7.87 13.41 -19.02
CA MET A 1 6.85 12.47 -19.56
C MET A 1 6.68 12.72 -21.07
N SER A 2 6.67 11.69 -21.91
CA SER A 2 6.45 11.88 -23.36
C SER A 2 4.97 12.14 -23.65
N THR A 3 4.67 12.87 -24.75
CA THR A 3 3.28 13.10 -25.20
C THR A 3 2.52 11.79 -25.41
N LYS A 4 3.20 10.74 -25.91
CA LYS A 4 2.63 9.41 -26.11
C LYS A 4 2.12 8.82 -24.80
N ASN A 5 2.90 8.87 -23.72
CA ASN A 5 2.53 8.29 -22.41
C ASN A 5 1.35 9.05 -21.79
N VAL A 6 1.32 10.38 -21.89
CA VAL A 6 0.16 11.19 -21.46
C VAL A 6 -1.11 10.78 -22.21
N ASN A 7 -1.01 10.55 -23.52
CA ASN A 7 -2.14 10.10 -24.32
C ASN A 7 -2.62 8.71 -23.94
N ASN A 8 -1.71 7.79 -23.58
CA ASN A 8 -2.06 6.46 -23.06
C ASN A 8 -2.89 6.55 -21.77
N ILE A 9 -2.42 7.36 -20.80
CA ILE A 9 -3.14 7.57 -19.54
C ILE A 9 -4.53 8.14 -19.79
N LYS A 10 -4.63 9.19 -20.63
CA LYS A 10 -5.90 9.81 -21.01
C LYS A 10 -6.84 8.81 -21.69
N ALA A 11 -6.34 8.01 -22.62
CA ALA A 11 -7.14 7.02 -23.34
C ALA A 11 -7.74 5.97 -22.39
N ILE A 12 -6.95 5.44 -21.45
CA ILE A 12 -7.46 4.49 -20.45
C ILE A 12 -8.50 5.16 -19.53
N TYR A 13 -8.23 6.39 -19.07
CA TYR A 13 -9.18 7.13 -18.25
C TYR A 13 -10.51 7.39 -18.96
N LEU A 14 -10.47 7.67 -20.26
CA LEU A 14 -11.70 7.90 -21.07
C LEU A 14 -12.51 6.62 -21.26
N LEU A 15 -11.91 5.44 -21.26
CA LEU A 15 -12.59 4.15 -21.35
C LEU A 15 -13.31 3.76 -20.05
N ALA A 16 -12.89 4.32 -18.92
CA ALA A 16 -13.52 4.02 -17.64
C ALA A 16 -14.96 4.59 -17.58
N THR A 17 -15.85 3.78 -17.03
CA THR A 17 -17.24 4.19 -16.74
C THR A 17 -17.27 5.30 -15.68
N THR A 18 -18.40 5.99 -15.57
CA THR A 18 -18.60 7.01 -14.53
C THR A 18 -18.41 6.40 -13.13
N GLN A 19 -18.93 5.19 -12.91
CA GLN A 19 -18.79 4.52 -11.61
C GLN A 19 -17.33 4.19 -11.28
N GLU A 20 -16.56 3.64 -12.23
CA GLU A 20 -15.14 3.35 -12.03
C GLU A 20 -14.33 4.61 -11.73
N LYS A 21 -14.67 5.75 -12.33
CA LYS A 21 -14.03 7.03 -12.02
C LYS A 21 -14.34 7.50 -10.60
N ILE A 22 -15.60 7.36 -10.16
CA ILE A 22 -16.02 7.70 -8.79
C ILE A 22 -15.32 6.79 -7.78
N ASP A 23 -15.32 5.47 -8.03
CA ASP A 23 -14.71 4.48 -7.16
C ASP A 23 -13.19 4.70 -7.06
N GLY A 24 -12.53 4.95 -8.19
CA GLY A 24 -11.11 5.26 -8.24
C GLY A 24 -10.74 6.54 -7.48
N ALA A 25 -11.57 7.59 -7.60
CA ALA A 25 -11.35 8.86 -6.89
C ALA A 25 -11.49 8.71 -5.37
N LYS A 26 -12.35 7.79 -4.89
CA LYS A 26 -12.60 7.55 -3.46
C LYS A 26 -11.70 6.47 -2.85
N TRP A 27 -10.95 5.76 -3.67
CA TRP A 27 -10.27 4.54 -3.23
C TRP A 27 -9.31 4.77 -2.04
N TYR A 28 -8.45 5.79 -2.12
CA TYR A 28 -7.53 6.11 -1.03
C TYR A 28 -8.22 6.70 0.20
N SER A 29 -9.33 7.42 0.02
CA SER A 29 -10.14 7.89 1.16
C SER A 29 -10.76 6.72 1.92
N SER A 30 -11.26 5.70 1.21
CA SER A 30 -11.75 4.48 1.84
C SER A 30 -10.64 3.68 2.51
N ALA A 31 -9.45 3.64 1.93
CA ALA A 31 -8.29 2.98 2.56
C ALA A 31 -7.82 3.72 3.83
N ASN A 32 -7.84 5.05 3.81
CA ASN A 32 -7.57 5.88 4.99
C ASN A 32 -8.59 5.64 6.11
N GLU A 33 -9.89 5.61 5.78
CA GLU A 33 -10.96 5.33 6.74
C GLU A 33 -10.77 3.97 7.43
N ILE A 34 -10.42 2.93 6.67
CA ILE A 34 -10.10 1.61 7.23
C ILE A 34 -8.90 1.70 8.18
N ALA A 35 -7.82 2.37 7.78
CA ALA A 35 -6.65 2.54 8.64
C ALA A 35 -6.97 3.32 9.91
N MET A 36 -7.82 4.37 9.81
CA MET A 36 -8.26 5.17 10.96
C MET A 36 -9.13 4.35 11.92
N ASN A 37 -10.06 3.55 11.41
CA ASN A 37 -10.90 2.70 12.25
C ASN A 37 -10.05 1.70 13.05
N LEU A 38 -9.08 1.04 12.41
CA LEU A 38 -8.14 0.17 13.09
C LEU A 38 -7.28 0.92 14.13
N ALA A 39 -6.86 2.15 13.81
CA ALA A 39 -6.09 2.97 14.73
C ALA A 39 -6.89 3.29 16.00
N VAL A 40 -8.14 3.70 15.85
CA VAL A 40 -9.04 4.01 16.98
C VAL A 40 -9.37 2.75 17.79
N GLU A 41 -9.68 1.63 17.12
CA GLU A 41 -10.10 0.38 17.78
C GLU A 41 -8.99 -0.21 18.64
N TYR A 42 -7.74 -0.17 18.16
CA TYR A 42 -6.59 -0.80 18.85
C TYR A 42 -5.67 0.20 19.54
N GLY A 43 -6.03 1.49 19.61
CA GLY A 43 -5.25 2.53 20.30
C GLY A 43 -3.89 2.79 19.66
N LEU A 44 -3.78 2.64 18.33
CA LEU A 44 -2.56 2.85 17.54
C LEU A 44 -2.59 4.19 16.83
N THR A 45 -1.44 4.59 16.26
CA THR A 45 -1.41 5.75 15.37
C THR A 45 -1.93 5.40 13.98
N LEU A 46 -2.49 6.40 13.25
CA LEU A 46 -2.88 6.23 11.85
C LEU A 46 -1.68 5.82 10.98
N GLN A 47 -0.48 6.33 11.27
CA GLN A 47 0.74 5.96 10.58
C GLN A 47 1.07 4.48 10.75
N THR A 48 0.89 3.95 11.95
CA THR A 48 1.14 2.54 12.23
C THR A 48 0.19 1.63 11.46
N THR A 49 -1.10 1.88 11.52
CA THR A 49 -2.10 1.06 10.82
C THR A 49 -1.98 1.16 9.29
N ALA A 50 -1.78 2.36 8.74
CA ALA A 50 -1.49 2.56 7.33
C ALA A 50 -0.19 1.86 6.90
N GLY A 51 0.85 1.90 7.75
CA GLY A 51 2.12 1.21 7.53
C GLY A 51 1.98 -0.32 7.50
N VAL A 52 1.19 -0.90 8.40
CA VAL A 52 0.87 -2.34 8.41
C VAL A 52 0.14 -2.74 7.13
N ILE A 53 -0.90 -1.99 6.74
CA ILE A 53 -1.64 -2.21 5.49
C ILE A 53 -0.69 -2.14 4.29
N ALA A 54 0.17 -1.13 4.23
CA ALA A 54 1.13 -0.97 3.15
C ALA A 54 2.16 -2.12 3.11
N ALA A 55 2.69 -2.53 4.26
CA ALA A 55 3.65 -3.63 4.35
C ALA A 55 3.08 -4.96 3.84
N LEU A 56 1.80 -5.24 4.11
CA LEU A 56 1.13 -6.49 3.73
C LEU A 56 0.55 -6.48 2.30
N SER A 57 0.59 -5.36 1.58
CA SER A 57 -0.02 -5.21 0.26
C SER A 57 0.65 -5.99 -0.89
N PRO A 58 1.97 -6.28 -0.92
CA PRO A 58 2.59 -6.93 -2.07
C PRO A 58 2.02 -8.31 -2.36
N ARG A 59 1.59 -8.53 -3.62
CA ARG A 59 0.95 -9.77 -4.09
C ARG A 59 -0.29 -10.20 -3.32
N ASN A 60 -0.91 -9.27 -2.61
CA ASN A 60 -2.13 -9.50 -1.87
C ASN A 60 -3.31 -8.80 -2.55
N LYS A 61 -4.48 -9.43 -2.56
CA LYS A 61 -5.71 -8.78 -2.98
C LYS A 61 -6.15 -7.79 -1.90
N TRP A 62 -6.70 -6.65 -2.29
CA TRP A 62 -7.08 -5.60 -1.34
C TRP A 62 -7.94 -6.10 -0.17
N SER A 63 -9.04 -6.80 -0.47
CA SER A 63 -9.93 -7.36 0.56
C SER A 63 -9.20 -8.29 1.54
N ARG A 64 -8.27 -9.10 1.03
CA ARG A 64 -7.47 -9.99 1.87
C ARG A 64 -6.38 -9.22 2.64
N ASN A 65 -5.81 -8.18 2.04
CA ASN A 65 -4.85 -7.33 2.71
C ASN A 65 -5.44 -6.66 3.97
N VAL A 66 -6.67 -6.16 3.87
CA VAL A 66 -7.38 -5.56 5.01
C VAL A 66 -7.59 -6.61 6.12
N ILE A 67 -8.08 -7.79 5.78
CA ILE A 67 -8.27 -8.91 6.74
C ILE A 67 -6.94 -9.33 7.38
N ASP A 68 -5.88 -9.46 6.59
CA ASP A 68 -4.56 -9.83 7.10
C ASP A 68 -4.00 -8.75 8.05
N ALA A 69 -4.23 -7.47 7.74
CA ALA A 69 -3.80 -6.35 8.58
C ALA A 69 -4.58 -6.33 9.91
N GLU A 70 -5.90 -6.43 9.86
CA GLU A 70 -6.77 -6.49 11.04
C GLU A 70 -6.39 -7.65 11.96
N ASN A 71 -6.31 -8.88 11.43
CA ASN A 71 -5.93 -10.06 12.21
C ASN A 71 -4.55 -9.93 12.85
N LEU A 72 -3.58 -9.34 12.13
CA LEU A 72 -2.24 -9.14 12.67
C LEU A 72 -2.24 -8.10 13.78
N ILE A 73 -2.93 -6.98 13.61
CA ILE A 73 -3.05 -5.90 14.60
C ILE A 73 -3.79 -6.42 15.85
N GLU A 74 -4.95 -7.06 15.68
CA GLU A 74 -5.73 -7.64 16.78
C GLU A 74 -4.90 -8.62 17.60
N THR A 75 -4.22 -9.56 16.92
CA THR A 75 -3.39 -10.54 17.60
C THR A 75 -2.22 -9.89 18.32
N PHE A 76 -1.58 -8.91 17.69
CA PHE A 76 -0.46 -8.17 18.30
C PHE A 76 -0.89 -7.38 19.54
N ALA A 77 -2.06 -6.74 19.50
CA ALA A 77 -2.61 -5.99 20.63
C ALA A 77 -2.91 -6.91 21.83
N ARG A 78 -3.33 -8.15 21.56
CA ARG A 78 -3.64 -9.14 22.61
C ARG A 78 -2.41 -9.89 23.10
N ASP A 79 -1.56 -10.33 22.19
CA ASP A 79 -0.33 -11.10 22.44
C ASP A 79 0.69 -10.90 21.32
N PRO A 80 1.67 -9.98 21.51
CA PRO A 80 2.69 -9.69 20.51
C PRO A 80 3.52 -10.89 20.08
N GLU A 81 3.75 -11.88 20.96
CA GLU A 81 4.53 -13.07 20.64
C GLU A 81 3.75 -14.01 19.71
N SER A 82 2.46 -14.15 19.92
CA SER A 82 1.59 -14.95 19.06
C SER A 82 1.41 -14.36 17.67
N ALA A 83 1.52 -13.03 17.52
CA ALA A 83 1.39 -12.35 16.23
C ALA A 83 2.44 -12.81 15.18
N VAL A 84 3.60 -13.29 15.63
CA VAL A 84 4.64 -13.87 14.75
C VAL A 84 4.14 -15.09 13.98
N ASN A 85 3.18 -15.83 14.54
CA ASN A 85 2.64 -17.05 13.97
C ASN A 85 1.44 -16.82 13.01
N ILE A 86 0.89 -15.60 12.95
CA ILE A 86 -0.23 -15.27 12.06
C ILE A 86 0.15 -15.53 10.61
N LYS A 87 -0.72 -16.20 9.87
CA LYS A 87 -0.57 -16.41 8.43
C LYS A 87 -1.12 -15.22 7.66
N VAL A 88 -0.34 -14.70 6.75
CA VAL A 88 -0.71 -13.59 5.84
C VAL A 88 -0.49 -14.02 4.38
N CYS A 89 -1.25 -13.44 3.46
CA CYS A 89 -1.17 -13.73 2.03
C CYS A 89 -0.07 -12.92 1.31
N THR A 90 1.04 -12.67 1.98
CA THR A 90 2.21 -11.99 1.41
C THR A 90 3.50 -12.70 1.86
N PHE A 91 4.66 -12.17 1.47
CA PHE A 91 5.95 -12.74 1.86
C PHE A 91 6.25 -12.53 3.34
N ASN A 92 6.96 -13.49 3.97
CA ASN A 92 7.36 -13.39 5.37
C ASN A 92 8.11 -12.08 5.69
N LYS A 93 9.01 -11.62 4.82
CA LYS A 93 9.71 -10.34 4.98
C LYS A 93 8.78 -9.12 5.08
N ASN A 94 7.59 -9.20 4.49
CA ASN A 94 6.60 -8.13 4.57
C ASN A 94 5.82 -8.20 5.88
N LYS A 95 5.54 -9.41 6.35
CA LYS A 95 4.99 -9.63 7.70
C LYS A 95 5.97 -9.13 8.78
N GLU A 96 7.27 -9.41 8.63
CA GLU A 96 8.30 -8.89 9.53
C GLU A 96 8.31 -7.36 9.58
N LYS A 97 8.17 -6.69 8.44
CA LYS A 97 8.02 -5.22 8.40
C LYS A 97 6.78 -4.76 9.17
N ALA A 98 5.63 -5.40 8.95
CA ALA A 98 4.39 -5.06 9.63
C ALA A 98 4.53 -5.24 11.16
N LEU A 99 5.13 -6.33 11.61
CA LEU A 99 5.43 -6.57 13.02
C LEU A 99 6.42 -5.52 13.60
N ASN A 100 7.43 -5.12 12.84
CA ASN A 100 8.37 -4.10 13.28
C ASN A 100 7.69 -2.73 13.39
N ILE A 101 6.75 -2.41 12.50
CA ILE A 101 5.94 -1.18 12.59
C ILE A 101 5.09 -1.20 13.87
N LEU A 102 4.44 -2.32 14.19
CA LEU A 102 3.64 -2.47 15.41
C LEU A 102 4.48 -2.36 16.69
N LYS A 103 5.69 -2.97 16.69
CA LYS A 103 6.63 -2.85 17.81
C LYS A 103 7.11 -1.42 17.98
N ALA A 104 7.41 -0.75 16.87
CA ALA A 104 7.87 0.63 16.87
C ALA A 104 6.82 1.60 17.43
N ASP A 105 5.53 1.36 17.28
CA ASP A 105 4.46 2.18 17.86
C ASP A 105 4.44 2.10 19.40
N GLN A 106 4.86 0.97 19.98
CA GLN A 106 4.95 0.78 21.45
C GLN A 106 6.17 1.47 22.04
N ASP A 107 7.23 1.61 21.28
CA ASP A 107 8.47 2.25 21.72
C ASP A 107 8.48 3.72 21.31
N PHE A 108 8.15 4.64 22.18
CA PHE A 108 8.06 6.10 21.93
C PHE A 108 9.28 6.75 21.26
N TYR A 109 10.34 5.99 20.94
CA TYR A 109 11.56 6.40 20.23
C TYR A 109 11.68 5.73 18.86
N THR A 110 10.73 5.92 17.99
CA THR A 110 10.50 5.04 16.87
C THR A 110 11.21 5.42 15.59
N GLU A 111 11.73 4.40 14.91
CA GLU A 111 12.02 4.47 13.48
C GLU A 111 10.79 4.96 12.72
N ASN A 112 10.96 5.91 11.81
CA ASN A 112 9.91 6.35 10.92
C ASN A 112 9.37 5.12 10.16
N VAL A 113 8.05 4.96 10.06
CA VAL A 113 7.39 3.86 9.31
C VAL A 113 7.98 3.71 7.90
N ARG A 114 8.36 4.81 7.26
CA ARG A 114 9.00 4.81 5.93
C ARG A 114 10.34 4.08 5.94
N ASP A 115 11.11 4.19 7.02
CA ASP A 115 12.42 3.53 7.16
C ASP A 115 12.28 2.01 7.31
N ILE A 116 11.19 1.55 7.93
CA ILE A 116 10.86 0.12 8.03
C ILE A 116 10.34 -0.40 6.69
N LEU A 117 9.46 0.33 6.01
CA LEU A 117 8.86 -0.08 4.74
C LEU A 117 9.90 -0.31 3.65
N LYS A 118 10.92 0.55 3.55
CA LYS A 118 12.07 0.42 2.63
C LYS A 118 11.67 0.00 1.22
N GLY A 119 11.35 0.92 0.40
CA GLY A 119 11.06 0.66 -1.01
C GLY A 119 10.00 1.61 -1.54
N PRO A 120 10.26 2.21 -2.70
CA PRO A 120 9.46 3.33 -3.18
C PRO A 120 7.97 2.98 -3.26
N LYS A 121 7.60 1.84 -3.82
CA LYS A 121 6.19 1.44 -3.95
C LYS A 121 5.45 1.37 -2.60
N LEU A 122 6.08 0.81 -1.56
CA LEU A 122 5.43 0.69 -0.24
C LEU A 122 5.28 2.06 0.42
N ILE A 123 6.29 2.91 0.27
CA ILE A 123 6.29 4.27 0.80
C ILE A 123 5.24 5.11 0.06
N GLU A 124 5.19 5.06 -1.27
CA GLU A 124 4.18 5.75 -2.07
C GLU A 124 2.77 5.30 -1.68
N PHE A 125 2.55 4.00 -1.55
CA PHE A 125 1.25 3.46 -1.14
C PHE A 125 0.84 3.92 0.27
N PHE A 126 1.77 3.86 1.21
CA PHE A 126 1.59 4.40 2.56
C PHE A 126 1.26 5.90 2.55
N ASN A 127 2.00 6.70 1.78
CA ASN A 127 1.75 8.13 1.65
C ASN A 127 0.37 8.41 1.06
N CYS A 128 -0.03 7.68 0.01
CA CYS A 128 -1.37 7.81 -0.58
C CYS A 128 -2.49 7.48 0.42
N ILE A 129 -2.33 6.45 1.26
CA ILE A 129 -3.28 6.14 2.34
C ILE A 129 -3.39 7.30 3.33
N LEU A 130 -2.27 7.96 3.65
CA LEU A 130 -2.24 9.11 4.57
C LEU A 130 -2.66 10.44 3.94
N HIS A 131 -3.08 10.46 2.66
CA HIS A 131 -3.35 11.68 1.89
C HIS A 131 -2.15 12.64 1.83
N VAL A 132 -0.93 12.12 1.95
CA VAL A 132 0.27 12.87 1.60
C VAL A 132 0.35 12.90 0.08
N GLU A 133 0.71 14.05 -0.50
CA GLU A 133 0.84 14.20 -1.96
C GLU A 133 1.90 13.23 -2.51
N ASP A 134 1.43 12.15 -3.11
CA ASP A 134 2.27 11.10 -3.71
C ASP A 134 1.46 10.30 -4.74
N VAL A 135 2.15 9.51 -5.55
CA VAL A 135 1.55 8.62 -6.55
C VAL A 135 2.15 7.23 -6.43
N CYS A 136 1.30 6.25 -6.12
CA CYS A 136 1.75 4.86 -6.04
C CYS A 136 2.00 4.27 -7.42
N ILE A 137 3.26 4.23 -7.85
CA ILE A 137 3.68 3.68 -9.14
C ILE A 137 3.94 2.18 -9.00
N ASP A 138 3.00 1.37 -9.46
CA ASP A 138 3.07 -0.08 -9.45
C ASP A 138 3.03 -0.67 -10.88
N GLY A 139 2.90 -1.99 -10.99
CA GLY A 139 2.83 -2.66 -12.28
C GLY A 139 1.61 -2.28 -13.10
N HIS A 140 0.49 -1.91 -12.48
CA HIS A 140 -0.70 -1.43 -13.19
C HIS A 140 -0.48 -0.02 -13.74
N ALA A 141 0.08 0.89 -12.94
CA ALA A 141 0.46 2.23 -13.38
C ALA A 141 1.45 2.19 -14.55
N TYR A 142 2.43 1.27 -14.49
CA TYR A 142 3.36 1.03 -15.60
C TYR A 142 2.64 0.59 -16.88
N CYS A 143 1.69 -0.34 -16.79
CA CYS A 143 0.92 -0.81 -17.95
C CYS A 143 0.10 0.34 -18.58
N ILE A 144 -0.55 1.15 -17.76
CA ILE A 144 -1.32 2.32 -18.21
C ILE A 144 -0.40 3.32 -18.91
N TRP A 145 0.74 3.62 -18.31
CA TRP A 145 1.74 4.54 -18.87
C TRP A 145 2.26 4.06 -20.23
N ASN A 146 2.49 2.75 -20.39
CA ASN A 146 2.92 2.15 -21.67
C ASN A 146 1.80 2.01 -22.70
N GLY A 147 0.53 2.06 -22.30
CA GLY A 147 -0.63 1.90 -23.17
C GLY A 147 -0.93 0.46 -23.59
N TYR A 148 -0.39 -0.53 -22.88
CA TYR A 148 -0.73 -1.93 -23.10
C TYR A 148 -0.73 -2.72 -21.79
N ARG A 149 -1.60 -3.73 -21.72
CA ARG A 149 -1.68 -4.64 -20.59
C ARG A 149 -0.69 -5.79 -20.78
N THR A 150 0.11 -6.05 -19.75
CA THR A 150 0.95 -7.25 -19.67
C THR A 150 0.72 -7.96 -18.33
N SER A 151 1.18 -9.21 -18.25
CA SER A 151 1.20 -9.91 -16.96
C SER A 151 2.07 -9.15 -15.96
N LEU A 152 1.64 -9.01 -14.73
CA LEU A 152 2.43 -8.37 -13.67
C LEU A 152 3.78 -9.07 -13.42
N LYS A 153 3.94 -10.33 -13.89
CA LYS A 153 5.21 -11.04 -13.82
C LYS A 153 6.22 -10.53 -14.86
N ASP A 154 5.72 -9.97 -15.96
CA ASP A 154 6.51 -9.50 -17.09
C ASP A 154 6.77 -7.98 -17.01
N VAL A 155 6.19 -7.30 -16.01
CA VAL A 155 6.50 -5.89 -15.73
C VAL A 155 7.94 -5.80 -15.23
N PRO A 156 8.78 -4.92 -15.83
CA PRO A 156 10.15 -4.74 -15.37
C PRO A 156 10.21 -4.18 -13.95
N SER A 157 11.34 -4.30 -13.31
CA SER A 157 11.57 -3.64 -12.02
C SER A 157 11.50 -2.11 -12.20
N ILE A 158 10.54 -1.49 -11.51
CA ILE A 158 10.31 -0.05 -11.59
C ILE A 158 11.25 0.64 -10.59
N GLY A 159 12.48 0.85 -11.03
CA GLY A 159 13.52 1.56 -10.25
C GLY A 159 13.34 3.09 -10.30
N VAL A 160 14.18 3.81 -9.55
CA VAL A 160 14.11 5.28 -9.38
C VAL A 160 14.07 6.03 -10.70
N LYS A 161 14.87 5.64 -11.69
CA LYS A 161 14.90 6.30 -13.01
C LYS A 161 13.54 6.19 -13.71
N LEU A 162 13.01 4.98 -13.82
CA LEU A 162 11.73 4.73 -14.49
C LEU A 162 10.55 5.41 -13.75
N ARG A 163 10.59 5.45 -12.41
CA ARG A 163 9.57 6.16 -11.61
C ARG A 163 9.50 7.66 -11.91
N ARG A 164 10.63 8.30 -12.19
CA ARG A 164 10.67 9.73 -12.56
C ARG A 164 10.14 10.00 -13.97
N GLU A 165 10.08 8.97 -14.82
CA GLU A 165 9.56 9.06 -16.18
C GLU A 165 8.04 8.84 -16.22
N ILE A 166 7.50 8.03 -15.30
CA ILE A 166 6.07 7.75 -15.13
C ILE A 166 5.39 8.87 -14.36
#